data_593a58c4d744910f2d36531169b52979
#
_entry.id   593a58c4d744910f2d36531169b52979
#
_cell.length_a   1.000
_cell.length_b   1.000
_cell.length_c   1.000
_cell.angle_alpha   90.00
_cell.angle_beta   90.00
_cell.angle_gamma   90.00
#
_symmetry.space_group_name_H-M   'P 1'
#
loop_
_entity.id
_entity.type
_entity.pdbx_description
1 polymer ?
#
loop_
_entity_poly.entity_id
_entity_poly.type
_entity_poly.pdbx_seq_one_letter_code
_entity_poly.pdbx_strand_id
1 'polypeptide(L)'
;MRLYIKHTAAVIFFIFTMLTLHAQKASEYQVKADFLFNFSKFLEWPSIALGQPNEPFVVGILGNDPFGNYLDEITAGEKIMDRPMVVKRFNSIHDIDKCHILFINLPGESSEVLNTLKGKSVLTVSDEQDFNRNGGIIRFYSDNDTIRLQINLDAAKTANLNVSSKLLRIAKIYE
;
A
#
# COMPACT_ATOMS: atom_id res chain seq x y z
N MET A 1 -50.90 -10.69 -4.34
CA MET A 1 -50.29 -9.97 -3.21
C MET A 1 -49.14 -10.74 -2.58
N ARG A 2 -49.21 -12.05 -2.27
CA ARG A 2 -48.12 -12.83 -1.67
C ARG A 2 -46.86 -13.00 -2.55
N LEU A 3 -47.00 -12.96 -3.88
CA LEU A 3 -45.85 -13.13 -4.81
C LEU A 3 -44.94 -11.88 -4.83
N TYR A 4 -45.53 -10.68 -4.85
CA TYR A 4 -44.79 -9.41 -4.84
C TYR A 4 -43.96 -9.20 -3.55
N ILE A 5 -44.48 -9.64 -2.40
CA ILE A 5 -43.81 -9.52 -1.11
C ILE A 5 -42.50 -10.37 -1.08
N LYS A 6 -42.50 -11.55 -1.72
CA LYS A 6 -41.33 -12.41 -1.80
C LYS A 6 -40.23 -11.81 -2.69
N HIS A 7 -40.59 -11.17 -3.80
CA HIS A 7 -39.60 -10.52 -4.68
C HIS A 7 -39.02 -9.25 -4.06
N THR A 8 -39.85 -8.45 -3.38
CA THR A 8 -39.36 -7.24 -2.69
C THR A 8 -38.44 -7.61 -1.52
N ALA A 9 -38.75 -8.64 -0.74
CA ALA A 9 -37.86 -9.11 0.34
C ALA A 9 -36.51 -9.64 -0.18
N ALA A 10 -36.50 -10.36 -1.31
CA ALA A 10 -35.28 -10.85 -1.94
C ALA A 10 -34.38 -9.70 -2.47
N VAL A 11 -34.97 -8.67 -3.07
CA VAL A 11 -34.25 -7.49 -3.56
C VAL A 11 -33.63 -6.70 -2.40
N ILE A 12 -34.40 -6.46 -1.32
CA ILE A 12 -33.91 -5.78 -0.13
C ILE A 12 -32.74 -6.56 0.52
N PHE A 13 -32.84 -7.88 0.63
CA PHE A 13 -31.78 -8.74 1.15
C PHE A 13 -30.52 -8.67 0.30
N PHE A 14 -30.65 -8.68 -1.03
CA PHE A 14 -29.52 -8.56 -1.96
C PHE A 14 -28.83 -7.20 -1.87
N ILE A 15 -29.60 -6.10 -1.75
CA ILE A 15 -29.04 -4.76 -1.55
C ILE A 15 -28.28 -4.67 -0.22
N PHE A 16 -28.82 -5.27 0.85
CA PHE A 16 -28.18 -5.25 2.17
C PHE A 16 -26.85 -6.01 2.21
N THR A 17 -26.76 -7.15 1.52
CA THR A 17 -25.51 -7.91 1.40
C THR A 17 -24.44 -7.17 0.60
N MET A 18 -24.81 -6.43 -0.44
CA MET A 18 -23.88 -5.59 -1.21
C MET A 18 -23.30 -4.43 -0.39
N LEU A 19 -24.11 -3.80 0.45
CA LEU A 19 -23.65 -2.70 1.32
C LEU A 19 -22.62 -3.17 2.37
N THR A 20 -22.78 -4.36 2.92
CA THR A 20 -21.82 -4.90 3.93
C THR A 20 -20.46 -5.23 3.30
N LEU A 21 -20.42 -5.76 2.08
CA LEU A 21 -19.17 -6.03 1.37
C LEU A 21 -18.36 -4.75 1.09
N HIS A 22 -19.04 -3.66 0.70
CA HIS A 22 -18.35 -2.38 0.45
C HIS A 22 -17.78 -1.76 1.73
N ALA A 23 -18.51 -1.84 2.84
CA ALA A 23 -18.06 -1.33 4.14
C ALA A 23 -16.82 -2.08 4.66
N GLN A 24 -16.79 -3.41 4.51
CA GLN A 24 -15.64 -4.23 4.93
C GLN A 24 -14.39 -3.92 4.09
N LYS A 25 -14.52 -3.77 2.78
CA LYS A 25 -13.40 -3.42 1.90
C LYS A 25 -12.84 -2.02 2.20
N ALA A 26 -13.70 -1.04 2.47
CA ALA A 26 -13.26 0.30 2.86
C ALA A 26 -12.44 0.27 4.17
N SER A 27 -12.90 -0.48 5.17
CA SER A 27 -12.17 -0.66 6.45
C SER A 27 -10.82 -1.34 6.24
N GLU A 28 -10.71 -2.32 5.34
CA GLU A 28 -9.46 -3.01 5.01
C GLU A 28 -8.41 -2.05 4.45
N TYR A 29 -8.80 -1.20 3.49
CA TYR A 29 -7.88 -0.24 2.89
C TYR A 29 -7.54 0.94 3.80
N GLN A 30 -8.37 1.28 4.78
CA GLN A 30 -8.00 2.21 5.86
C GLN A 30 -6.85 1.62 6.69
N VAL A 31 -6.94 0.36 7.11
CA VAL A 31 -5.84 -0.32 7.83
C VAL A 31 -4.56 -0.38 6.99
N LYS A 32 -4.65 -0.69 5.69
CA LYS A 32 -3.50 -0.68 4.78
C LYS A 32 -2.89 0.73 4.64
N ALA A 33 -3.73 1.78 4.59
CA ALA A 33 -3.26 3.17 4.56
C ALA A 33 -2.50 3.55 5.83
N ASP A 34 -3.00 3.15 7.01
CA ASP A 34 -2.31 3.34 8.29
C ASP A 34 -0.94 2.64 8.29
N PHE A 35 -0.83 1.45 7.72
CA PHE A 35 0.46 0.79 7.53
C PHE A 35 1.39 1.57 6.59
N LEU A 36 0.90 2.04 5.43
CA LEU A 36 1.70 2.83 4.49
C LEU A 36 2.27 4.09 5.16
N PHE A 37 1.44 4.81 5.92
CA PHE A 37 1.89 5.95 6.71
C PHE A 37 2.97 5.57 7.72
N ASN A 38 2.75 4.49 8.47
CA ASN A 38 3.67 4.05 9.53
C ASN A 38 4.97 3.45 8.99
N PHE A 39 5.01 2.91 7.76
CA PHE A 39 6.26 2.45 7.16
C PHE A 39 7.29 3.56 7.08
N SER A 40 6.89 4.81 6.88
CA SER A 40 7.78 5.96 6.92
C SER A 40 8.54 6.13 8.24
N LYS A 41 8.03 5.55 9.34
CA LYS A 41 8.60 5.59 10.69
C LYS A 41 9.38 4.33 11.07
N PHE A 42 9.21 3.25 10.31
CA PHE A 42 9.80 1.93 10.60
C PHE A 42 10.85 1.48 9.60
N LEU A 43 11.07 2.24 8.55
CA LEU A 43 12.15 2.03 7.60
C LEU A 43 13.09 3.23 7.60
N GLU A 44 14.35 2.98 7.26
CA GLU A 44 15.35 4.01 7.07
C GLU A 44 15.78 4.04 5.61
N TRP A 45 15.75 5.24 5.02
CA TRP A 45 16.20 5.50 3.66
C TRP A 45 17.63 6.04 3.69
N PRO A 46 18.48 5.71 2.71
CA PRO A 46 19.75 6.36 2.56
C PRO A 46 19.56 7.86 2.28
N SER A 47 20.42 8.71 2.84
CA SER A 47 20.28 10.18 2.74
C SER A 47 20.14 10.66 1.29
N ILE A 48 20.82 10.00 0.35
CA ILE A 48 20.74 10.34 -1.08
C ILE A 48 19.33 10.15 -1.66
N ALA A 49 18.58 9.18 -1.18
CA ALA A 49 17.20 8.93 -1.64
C ALA A 49 16.22 10.00 -1.16
N LEU A 50 16.51 10.60 0.00
CA LEU A 50 15.67 11.65 0.58
C LEU A 50 15.80 12.99 -0.16
N GLY A 51 16.90 13.22 -0.90
CA GLY A 51 17.14 14.47 -1.61
C GLY A 51 17.37 15.67 -0.70
N GLN A 52 17.06 16.87 -1.18
CA GLN A 52 17.28 18.10 -0.40
C GLN A 52 16.37 18.20 0.82
N PRO A 53 16.78 18.88 1.92
CA PRO A 53 15.98 18.95 3.16
C PRO A 53 14.53 19.45 3.00
N ASN A 54 14.28 20.28 2.00
CA ASN A 54 12.94 20.89 1.77
C ASN A 54 12.04 20.04 0.87
N GLU A 55 12.58 18.96 0.27
CA GLU A 55 11.80 18.14 -0.63
C GLU A 55 10.84 17.24 0.17
N PRO A 56 9.62 17.02 -0.33
CA PRO A 56 8.64 16.22 0.38
C PRO A 56 9.02 14.75 0.44
N PHE A 57 8.57 14.07 1.50
CA PHE A 57 8.54 12.62 1.56
C PHE A 57 7.30 12.13 0.80
N VAL A 58 7.50 11.40 -0.30
CA VAL A 58 6.42 11.04 -1.23
C VAL A 58 5.95 9.62 -0.99
N VAL A 59 4.65 9.46 -0.74
CA VAL A 59 3.91 8.20 -0.80
C VAL A 59 3.18 8.16 -2.13
N GLY A 60 3.55 7.24 -3.00
CA GLY A 60 2.96 7.06 -4.32
C GLY A 60 1.94 5.94 -4.37
N ILE A 61 0.92 6.10 -5.20
CA ILE A 61 -0.02 5.06 -5.58
C ILE A 61 0.09 4.92 -7.09
N LEU A 62 0.42 3.72 -7.57
CA LEU A 62 0.51 3.41 -8.99
C LEU A 62 -0.67 2.53 -9.40
N GLY A 63 -1.43 3.00 -10.39
CA GLY A 63 -2.64 2.35 -10.89
C GLY A 63 -3.90 2.77 -10.11
N ASN A 64 -4.80 1.81 -9.86
CA ASN A 64 -6.07 2.11 -9.18
C ASN A 64 -5.85 2.47 -7.70
N ASP A 65 -6.37 3.62 -7.28
CA ASP A 65 -6.31 4.04 -5.87
C ASP A 65 -7.45 3.41 -5.06
N PRO A 66 -7.15 2.51 -4.11
CA PRO A 66 -8.17 1.90 -3.26
C PRO A 66 -8.38 2.65 -1.95
N PHE A 67 -7.55 3.68 -1.64
CA PHE A 67 -7.54 4.39 -0.36
C PHE A 67 -8.46 5.61 -0.37
N GLY A 68 -8.79 6.15 -1.55
CA GLY A 68 -9.56 7.39 -1.70
C GLY A 68 -8.90 8.54 -0.93
N ASN A 69 -9.72 9.36 -0.27
CA ASN A 69 -9.23 10.52 0.48
C ASN A 69 -8.57 10.15 1.83
N TYR A 70 -8.78 8.93 2.34
CA TYR A 70 -8.34 8.57 3.68
C TYR A 70 -6.81 8.66 3.84
N LEU A 71 -6.04 8.21 2.84
CA LEU A 71 -4.58 8.31 2.88
C LEU A 71 -4.11 9.78 2.87
N ASP A 72 -4.79 10.65 2.12
CA ASP A 72 -4.50 12.09 2.12
C ASP A 72 -4.81 12.72 3.49
N GLU A 73 -5.92 12.36 4.11
CA GLU A 73 -6.36 12.87 5.41
C GLU A 73 -5.35 12.52 6.51
N ILE A 74 -4.90 11.26 6.60
CA ILE A 74 -3.95 10.83 7.65
C ILE A 74 -2.51 11.32 7.42
N THR A 75 -2.16 11.75 6.19
CA THR A 75 -0.84 12.31 5.88
C THR A 75 -0.81 13.83 5.88
N ALA A 76 -1.98 14.48 5.92
CA ALA A 76 -2.09 15.93 5.86
C ALA A 76 -1.40 16.61 7.05
N GLY A 77 -0.42 17.48 6.76
CA GLY A 77 0.35 18.20 7.79
C GLY A 77 1.43 17.37 8.50
N GLU A 78 1.51 16.08 8.22
CA GLU A 78 2.52 15.19 8.79
C GLU A 78 3.91 15.45 8.19
N LYS A 79 4.93 15.20 9.00
CA LYS A 79 6.34 15.35 8.59
C LYS A 79 7.14 14.10 8.94
N ILE A 80 8.02 13.71 8.02
CA ILE A 80 9.00 12.64 8.20
C ILE A 80 10.40 13.25 8.06
N MET A 81 11.21 13.20 9.13
CA MET A 81 12.55 13.82 9.16
C MET A 81 12.49 15.29 8.72
N ASP A 82 11.53 16.06 9.27
CA ASP A 82 11.24 17.48 8.94
C ASP A 82 10.75 17.76 7.51
N ARG A 83 10.53 16.73 6.71
CA ARG A 83 10.00 16.83 5.35
C ARG A 83 8.48 16.69 5.35
N PRO A 84 7.73 17.56 4.67
CA PRO A 84 6.29 17.38 4.53
C PRO A 84 6.00 16.05 3.82
N MET A 85 5.03 15.29 4.33
CA MET A 85 4.54 14.10 3.66
C MET A 85 3.51 14.48 2.61
N VAL A 86 3.60 13.90 1.41
CA VAL A 86 2.64 14.12 0.32
C VAL A 86 2.26 12.81 -0.33
N VAL A 87 1.00 12.70 -0.76
CA VAL A 87 0.49 11.58 -1.54
C VAL A 87 0.47 11.97 -3.01
N LYS A 88 1.01 11.12 -3.87
CA LYS A 88 0.96 11.28 -5.34
C LYS A 88 0.34 10.04 -5.98
N ARG A 89 -0.43 10.24 -7.05
CA ARG A 89 -1.07 9.19 -7.82
C ARG A 89 -0.47 9.17 -9.23
N PHE A 90 -0.10 7.98 -9.68
CA PHE A 90 0.55 7.75 -10.96
C PHE A 90 -0.24 6.74 -11.78
N ASN A 91 -0.39 7.01 -13.06
CA ASN A 91 -1.01 6.08 -14.00
C ASN A 91 0.01 5.15 -14.66
N SER A 92 1.28 5.57 -14.71
CA SER A 92 2.38 4.83 -15.31
C SER A 92 3.64 4.92 -14.45
N ILE A 93 4.49 3.90 -14.50
CA ILE A 93 5.82 3.92 -13.88
C ILE A 93 6.69 5.04 -14.44
N HIS A 94 6.46 5.46 -15.67
CA HIS A 94 7.20 6.53 -16.33
C HIS A 94 6.84 7.93 -15.80
N ASP A 95 5.71 8.09 -15.11
CA ASP A 95 5.27 9.35 -14.50
C ASP A 95 5.94 9.58 -13.13
N ILE A 96 6.67 8.57 -12.62
CA ILE A 96 7.28 8.63 -11.29
C ILE A 96 8.65 9.32 -11.39
N ASP A 97 8.70 10.60 -11.00
CA ASP A 97 9.93 11.37 -10.86
C ASP A 97 10.65 11.07 -9.55
N LYS A 98 9.91 11.07 -8.43
CA LYS A 98 10.40 10.77 -7.08
C LYS A 98 9.31 10.11 -6.24
N CYS A 99 9.69 9.02 -5.56
CA CYS A 99 8.80 8.30 -4.66
C CYS A 99 9.63 7.59 -3.58
N HIS A 100 9.16 7.56 -2.33
CA HIS A 100 9.83 6.85 -1.22
C HIS A 100 9.09 5.57 -0.86
N ILE A 101 7.76 5.61 -0.83
CA ILE A 101 6.89 4.45 -0.67
C ILE A 101 5.98 4.40 -1.89
N LEU A 102 5.91 3.26 -2.56
CA LEU A 102 5.04 3.06 -3.73
C LEU A 102 4.10 1.88 -3.49
N PHE A 103 2.82 2.17 -3.37
CA PHE A 103 1.79 1.14 -3.42
C PHE A 103 1.46 0.86 -4.88
N ILE A 104 1.59 -0.41 -5.29
CA ILE A 104 1.38 -0.86 -6.67
C ILE A 104 0.06 -1.62 -6.73
N ASN A 105 -0.90 -1.08 -7.46
CA ASN A 105 -2.20 -1.69 -7.75
C ASN A 105 -2.47 -1.63 -9.26
N LEU A 106 -1.61 -2.32 -10.00
CA LEU A 106 -1.63 -2.37 -11.46
C LEU A 106 -1.56 -3.86 -11.89
N PRO A 107 -2.73 -4.53 -11.98
CA PRO A 107 -2.78 -5.97 -12.22
C PRO A 107 -2.05 -6.39 -13.50
N GLY A 108 -1.17 -7.37 -13.38
CA GLY A 108 -0.40 -7.93 -14.50
C GLY A 108 0.88 -7.19 -14.86
N GLU A 109 1.11 -5.99 -14.32
CA GLU A 109 2.29 -5.15 -14.66
C GLU A 109 3.30 -5.02 -13.50
N SER A 110 2.99 -5.57 -12.32
CA SER A 110 3.84 -5.44 -11.13
C SER A 110 5.28 -5.89 -11.36
N SER A 111 5.51 -6.95 -12.12
CA SER A 111 6.87 -7.45 -12.42
C SER A 111 7.70 -6.45 -13.23
N GLU A 112 7.10 -5.76 -14.20
CA GLU A 112 7.77 -4.73 -15.01
C GLU A 112 8.13 -3.52 -14.14
N VAL A 113 7.18 -3.08 -13.31
CA VAL A 113 7.39 -1.99 -12.35
C VAL A 113 8.54 -2.32 -11.39
N LEU A 114 8.54 -3.52 -10.81
CA LEU A 114 9.58 -3.97 -9.88
C LEU A 114 10.96 -4.04 -10.54
N ASN A 115 11.04 -4.51 -11.78
CA ASN A 115 12.28 -4.52 -12.55
C ASN A 115 12.81 -3.09 -12.79
N THR A 116 11.94 -2.15 -13.12
CA THR A 116 12.30 -0.73 -13.34
C THR A 116 12.78 -0.04 -12.06
N LEU A 117 12.28 -0.47 -10.90
CA LEU A 117 12.63 0.07 -9.58
C LEU A 117 13.78 -0.67 -8.90
N LYS A 118 14.28 -1.76 -9.48
CA LYS A 118 15.36 -2.57 -8.89
C LYS A 118 16.59 -1.73 -8.57
N GLY A 119 17.03 -1.79 -7.31
CA GLY A 119 18.18 -1.01 -6.82
C GLY A 119 17.89 0.46 -6.52
N LYS A 120 16.68 0.96 -6.80
CA LYS A 120 16.23 2.27 -6.35
C LYS A 120 15.71 2.17 -4.92
N SER A 121 15.99 3.19 -4.09
CA SER A 121 15.57 3.22 -2.68
C SER A 121 14.10 3.58 -2.53
N VAL A 122 13.23 2.77 -3.11
CA VAL A 122 11.77 2.89 -3.06
C VAL A 122 11.21 1.67 -2.34
N LEU A 123 10.46 1.89 -1.27
CA LEU A 123 9.68 0.83 -0.62
C LEU A 123 8.50 0.45 -1.50
N THR A 124 8.55 -0.71 -2.13
CA THR A 124 7.45 -1.24 -2.94
C THR A 124 6.50 -2.04 -2.07
N VAL A 125 5.21 -1.76 -2.21
CA VAL A 125 4.12 -2.38 -1.43
C VAL A 125 2.98 -2.77 -2.37
N SER A 126 2.38 -3.93 -2.16
CA SER A 126 1.17 -4.38 -2.89
C SER A 126 0.39 -5.41 -2.06
N ASP A 127 -0.81 -5.74 -2.49
CA ASP A 127 -1.58 -6.89 -2.00
C ASP A 127 -1.67 -8.05 -3.03
N GLU A 128 -0.94 -7.93 -4.13
CA GLU A 128 -0.84 -8.98 -5.15
C GLU A 128 -0.19 -10.25 -4.59
N GLN A 129 -0.76 -11.42 -4.91
CA GLN A 129 -0.40 -12.70 -4.28
C GLN A 129 1.09 -13.07 -4.44
N ASP A 130 1.67 -12.91 -5.62
CA ASP A 130 3.06 -13.27 -5.92
C ASP A 130 4.04 -12.10 -5.79
N PHE A 131 3.62 -10.99 -5.16
CA PHE A 131 4.39 -9.75 -5.12
C PHE A 131 5.82 -9.92 -4.57
N ASN A 132 5.98 -10.59 -3.43
CA ASN A 132 7.31 -10.83 -2.86
C ASN A 132 8.15 -11.77 -3.72
N ARG A 133 7.52 -12.78 -4.36
CA ARG A 133 8.18 -13.70 -5.29
C ARG A 133 8.74 -12.96 -6.49
N ASN A 134 8.03 -11.94 -6.97
CA ASN A 134 8.43 -11.12 -8.11
C ASN A 134 9.45 -10.02 -7.73
N GLY A 135 9.91 -9.97 -6.48
CA GLY A 135 10.91 -9.00 -6.00
C GLY A 135 10.33 -7.78 -5.30
N GLY A 136 9.04 -7.74 -5.01
CA GLY A 136 8.42 -6.71 -4.18
C GLY A 136 8.84 -6.83 -2.72
N ILE A 137 8.86 -5.69 -1.99
CA ILE A 137 9.41 -5.65 -0.63
C ILE A 137 8.35 -6.03 0.39
N ILE A 138 7.21 -5.34 0.43
CA ILE A 138 6.14 -5.63 1.41
C ILE A 138 4.87 -6.04 0.69
N ARG A 139 4.32 -7.17 1.10
CA ARG A 139 3.02 -7.64 0.65
C ARG A 139 2.03 -7.60 1.80
N PHE A 140 0.85 -7.00 1.56
CA PHE A 140 -0.31 -7.20 2.41
C PHE A 140 -1.00 -8.53 2.07
N TYR A 141 -1.44 -9.25 3.08
CA TYR A 141 -2.33 -10.40 2.90
C TYR A 141 -3.32 -10.47 4.06
N SER A 142 -4.46 -11.11 3.82
CA SER A 142 -5.47 -11.33 4.86
C SER A 142 -5.29 -12.72 5.48
N ASP A 143 -5.35 -12.77 6.80
CA ASP A 143 -5.33 -13.99 7.60
C ASP A 143 -6.40 -13.87 8.70
N ASN A 144 -7.48 -14.67 8.61
CA ASN A 144 -8.65 -14.59 9.50
C ASN A 144 -9.18 -13.14 9.64
N ASP A 145 -9.49 -12.50 8.51
CA ASP A 145 -9.98 -11.11 8.43
C ASP A 145 -9.04 -10.06 9.04
N THR A 146 -7.80 -10.43 9.32
CA THR A 146 -6.77 -9.52 9.82
C THR A 146 -5.75 -9.24 8.74
N ILE A 147 -5.43 -7.97 8.50
CA ILE A 147 -4.36 -7.57 7.59
C ILE A 147 -3.01 -7.92 8.20
N ARG A 148 -2.23 -8.68 7.47
CA ARG A 148 -0.88 -9.11 7.82
C ARG A 148 0.13 -8.60 6.79
N LEU A 149 1.38 -8.59 7.20
CA LEU A 149 2.51 -8.18 6.37
C LEU A 149 3.42 -9.37 6.08
N GLN A 150 3.86 -9.47 4.84
CA GLN A 150 4.98 -10.34 4.45
C GLN A 150 6.08 -9.46 3.85
N ILE A 151 7.32 -9.65 4.31
CA ILE A 151 8.48 -8.82 3.92
C ILE A 151 9.54 -9.68 3.24
N ASN A 152 9.97 -9.25 2.07
CA ASN A 152 11.16 -9.77 1.37
C ASN A 152 12.38 -8.92 1.79
N LEU A 153 13.21 -9.45 2.68
CA LEU A 153 14.39 -8.75 3.21
C LEU A 153 15.49 -8.58 2.17
N ASP A 154 15.65 -9.51 1.24
CA ASP A 154 16.64 -9.40 0.17
C ASP A 154 16.27 -8.28 -0.80
N ALA A 155 14.98 -8.14 -1.12
CA ALA A 155 14.49 -7.02 -1.91
C ALA A 155 14.69 -5.68 -1.19
N ALA A 156 14.39 -5.60 0.11
CA ALA A 156 14.63 -4.41 0.92
C ALA A 156 16.12 -4.02 0.96
N LYS A 157 17.01 -5.00 1.16
CA LYS A 157 18.47 -4.80 1.13
C LYS A 157 18.95 -4.33 -0.25
N THR A 158 18.41 -4.91 -1.33
CA THR A 158 18.73 -4.49 -2.71
C THR A 158 18.31 -3.03 -2.97
N ALA A 159 17.22 -2.59 -2.35
CA ALA A 159 16.76 -1.19 -2.38
C ALA A 159 17.51 -0.28 -1.39
N ASN A 160 18.52 -0.76 -0.67
CA ASN A 160 19.24 -0.05 0.39
C ASN A 160 18.30 0.50 1.49
N LEU A 161 17.25 -0.25 1.84
CA LEU A 161 16.32 0.10 2.90
C LEU A 161 16.59 -0.74 4.14
N ASN A 162 16.74 -0.09 5.30
CA ASN A 162 16.85 -0.78 6.58
C ASN A 162 15.48 -0.93 7.23
N VAL A 163 15.11 -2.19 7.51
CA VAL A 163 13.83 -2.51 8.15
C VAL A 163 14.01 -2.61 9.65
N SER A 164 13.26 -1.83 10.43
CA SER A 164 13.37 -1.84 11.88
C SER A 164 12.92 -3.18 12.49
N SER A 165 13.55 -3.56 13.61
CA SER A 165 13.15 -4.75 14.37
C SER A 165 11.70 -4.70 14.87
N LYS A 166 11.12 -3.50 15.02
CA LYS A 166 9.70 -3.32 15.37
C LYS A 166 8.78 -3.83 14.26
N LEU A 167 9.09 -3.51 13.00
CA LEU A 167 8.33 -3.98 11.86
C LEU A 167 8.51 -5.48 11.65
N LEU A 168 9.73 -6.00 11.81
CA LEU A 168 10.02 -7.43 11.67
C LEU A 168 9.27 -8.31 12.68
N ARG A 169 8.97 -7.80 13.88
CA ARG A 169 8.21 -8.56 14.89
C ARG A 169 6.75 -8.81 14.53
N ILE A 170 6.16 -7.99 13.68
CA ILE A 170 4.75 -8.09 13.29
C ILE A 170 4.56 -8.64 11.88
N ALA A 171 5.64 -8.85 11.15
CA ALA A 171 5.62 -9.32 9.78
C ALA A 171 6.11 -10.77 9.66
N LYS A 172 5.61 -11.48 8.66
CA LYS A 172 6.17 -12.75 8.22
C LYS A 172 7.32 -12.46 7.24
N ILE A 173 8.45 -13.13 7.42
CA ILE A 173 9.55 -13.03 6.45
C ILE A 173 9.21 -13.93 5.25
N TYR A 174 9.42 -13.42 4.05
CA TYR A 174 9.38 -14.17 2.82
C TYR A 174 10.72 -14.91 2.65
N GLU A 175 10.64 -16.24 2.45
CA GLU A 175 11.77 -17.15 2.24
C GLU A 175 11.78 -17.66 0.80
#